data_aea9fbf68436e964e3db660de1d969da
#
_entry.id   aea9fbf68436e964e3db660de1d969da
#
_cell.length_a   1.000
_cell.length_b   1.000
_cell.length_c   1.000
_cell.angle_alpha   90.00
_cell.angle_beta   90.00
_cell.angle_gamma   90.00
#
_symmetry.space_group_name_H-M   'P 1'
#
loop_
_entity.id
_entity.type
_entity.pdbx_description
1 polymer ?
#
loop_
_entity_poly.entity_id
_entity_poly.type
_entity_poly.pdbx_seq_one_letter_code
_entity_poly.pdbx_strand_id
1 'polypeptide(L)'
;MNKQDQMTMQEAERKMESLREVFQVVRLVDGEMLMDREKRINAGDLSETCQCYSFWKKDKECENCSSLLALKEQTQKIKFEFLDLQVFQVISRYVEIDGRPYVMEMIQNLDESIQIDQEGYEKLISKLSGYNEKLYTDVMTGIYNRRFFEEKIKNMEDEAGIAVIDLDDFKLANDTYGHDIGDWILKTE
;
A
#
# COMPACT_ATOMS: atom_id res chain seq x y z
N MET A 1 15.56 19.20 6.93
CA MET A 1 14.72 18.99 8.13
C MET A 1 14.05 20.29 8.47
N ASN A 2 12.74 20.36 8.38
CA ASN A 2 12.00 21.59 8.61
C ASN A 2 11.85 21.77 10.13
N LYS A 3 12.16 22.97 10.68
CA LYS A 3 11.97 23.31 12.11
C LYS A 3 10.53 23.05 12.63
N GLN A 4 9.57 22.82 11.74
CA GLN A 4 8.15 22.56 12.08
C GLN A 4 7.87 21.11 12.50
N ASP A 5 8.84 20.20 12.34
CA ASP A 5 8.66 18.78 12.62
C ASP A 5 9.21 18.37 14.00
N GLN A 6 9.90 19.29 14.70
CA GLN A 6 10.40 19.08 16.07
C GLN A 6 9.47 19.75 17.09
N MET A 7 9.07 18.99 18.11
CA MET A 7 8.19 19.47 19.17
C MET A 7 8.38 18.66 20.45
N THR A 8 7.88 19.19 21.56
CA THR A 8 7.75 18.45 22.81
C THR A 8 6.50 17.56 22.80
N MET A 9 6.43 16.57 23.69
CA MET A 9 5.23 15.72 23.82
C MET A 9 3.99 16.57 24.12
N GLN A 10 4.11 17.60 24.95
CA GLN A 10 3.01 18.49 25.29
C GLN A 10 2.48 19.31 24.10
N GLU A 11 3.39 19.69 23.20
CA GLU A 11 3.01 20.37 21.94
C GLU A 11 2.37 19.39 20.96
N ALA A 12 2.86 18.15 20.90
CA ALA A 12 2.26 17.09 20.09
C ALA A 12 0.83 16.79 20.55
N GLU A 13 0.59 16.65 21.85
CA GLU A 13 -0.74 16.41 22.42
C GLU A 13 -1.72 17.56 22.07
N ARG A 14 -1.31 18.81 22.25
CA ARG A 14 -2.14 19.98 21.88
C ARG A 14 -2.46 20.01 20.39
N LYS A 15 -1.48 19.67 19.56
CA LYS A 15 -1.67 19.60 18.12
C LYS A 15 -2.63 18.47 17.71
N MET A 16 -2.49 17.30 18.34
CA MET A 16 -3.40 16.19 18.11
C MET A 16 -4.84 16.52 18.52
N GLU A 17 -5.03 17.21 19.65
CA GLU A 17 -6.36 17.64 20.10
C GLU A 17 -7.02 18.58 19.10
N SER A 18 -6.30 19.58 18.59
CA SER A 18 -6.79 20.46 17.53
C SER A 18 -7.10 19.70 16.23
N LEU A 19 -6.30 18.71 15.87
CA LEU A 19 -6.54 17.90 14.67
C LEU A 19 -7.74 16.96 14.80
N ARG A 20 -8.10 16.54 16.01
CA ARG A 20 -9.31 15.72 16.27
C ARG A 20 -10.62 16.47 16.01
N GLU A 21 -10.60 17.78 15.91
CA GLU A 21 -11.75 18.57 15.44
C GLU A 21 -12.06 18.31 13.94
N VAL A 22 -11.06 17.87 13.17
CA VAL A 22 -11.16 17.68 11.72
C VAL A 22 -11.09 16.21 11.32
N PHE A 23 -10.20 15.43 11.97
CA PHE A 23 -9.96 14.04 11.66
C PHE A 23 -10.63 13.13 12.70
N GLN A 24 -11.26 12.07 12.25
CA GLN A 24 -11.94 11.11 13.13
C GLN A 24 -10.96 10.37 14.05
N VAL A 25 -9.75 10.10 13.58
CA VAL A 25 -8.69 9.49 14.37
C VAL A 25 -7.39 10.26 14.18
N VAL A 26 -6.77 10.65 15.30
CA VAL A 26 -5.41 11.19 15.31
C VAL A 26 -4.62 10.42 16.35
N ARG A 27 -3.52 9.80 15.93
CA ARG A 27 -2.67 8.97 16.79
C ARG A 27 -1.19 9.15 16.48
N LEU A 28 -0.35 8.82 17.45
CA LEU A 28 1.09 8.69 17.28
C LEU A 28 1.46 7.22 17.12
N VAL A 29 2.32 6.95 16.14
CA VAL A 29 2.95 5.65 15.94
C VAL A 29 4.43 5.81 16.26
N ASP A 30 4.93 4.98 17.16
CA ASP A 30 6.32 5.02 17.59
C ASP A 30 7.25 4.60 16.45
N GLY A 31 8.25 5.43 16.15
CA GLY A 31 9.18 5.20 15.06
C GLY A 31 10.14 4.05 15.33
N GLU A 32 10.52 3.81 16.58
CA GLU A 32 11.38 2.68 16.96
C GLU A 32 10.65 1.35 16.73
N MET A 33 9.37 1.28 17.10
CA MET A 33 8.53 0.09 16.81
C MET A 33 8.38 -0.16 15.31
N LEU A 34 8.21 0.89 14.51
CA LEU A 34 8.13 0.74 13.06
C LEU A 34 9.44 0.23 12.45
N MET A 35 10.58 0.71 12.94
CA MET A 35 11.91 0.30 12.46
C MET A 35 12.23 -1.15 12.87
N ASP A 36 11.90 -1.55 14.08
CA ASP A 36 12.08 -2.92 14.55
C ASP A 36 11.27 -3.92 13.74
N ARG A 37 10.07 -3.54 13.36
CA ARG A 37 9.22 -4.31 12.45
C ARG A 37 9.93 -4.57 11.13
N GLU A 38 10.52 -3.55 10.51
CA GLU A 38 11.24 -3.72 9.25
C GLU A 38 12.43 -4.67 9.40
N LYS A 39 13.22 -4.53 10.47
CA LYS A 39 14.33 -5.42 10.76
C LYS A 39 13.86 -6.87 10.91
N ARG A 40 12.72 -7.10 11.56
CA ARG A 40 12.14 -8.44 11.76
C ARG A 40 11.63 -9.06 10.48
N ILE A 41 10.95 -8.30 9.63
CA ILE A 41 10.53 -8.77 8.30
C ILE A 41 11.76 -9.20 7.49
N ASN A 42 12.81 -8.39 7.49
CA ASN A 42 14.05 -8.69 6.77
C ASN A 42 14.83 -9.87 7.38
N ALA A 43 14.67 -10.11 8.68
CA ALA A 43 15.28 -11.25 9.38
C ALA A 43 14.41 -12.53 9.35
N GLY A 44 13.22 -12.49 8.76
CA GLY A 44 12.27 -13.61 8.76
C GLY A 44 11.55 -13.83 10.08
N ASP A 45 11.68 -12.92 11.07
CA ASP A 45 10.96 -12.97 12.34
C ASP A 45 9.60 -12.27 12.20
N LEU A 46 8.53 -13.05 12.31
CA LEU A 46 7.14 -12.61 12.19
C LEU A 46 6.48 -12.27 13.54
N SER A 47 7.25 -12.11 14.61
CA SER A 47 6.66 -11.78 15.91
C SER A 47 6.00 -10.39 15.91
N GLU A 48 4.78 -10.32 16.41
CA GLU A 48 3.91 -9.14 16.41
C GLU A 48 4.42 -8.04 17.35
N THR A 49 4.94 -6.94 16.81
CA THR A 49 5.34 -5.77 17.62
C THR A 49 4.55 -4.52 17.38
N CYS A 50 3.86 -4.41 16.25
CA CYS A 50 3.01 -3.27 15.95
C CYS A 50 1.69 -3.75 15.35
N GLN A 51 0.61 -3.73 16.14
CA GLN A 51 -0.73 -4.11 15.69
C GLN A 51 -1.51 -2.94 15.06
N CYS A 52 -0.84 -1.97 14.46
CA CYS A 52 -1.51 -0.85 13.81
C CYS A 52 -2.48 -1.29 12.68
N TYR A 53 -2.24 -2.44 12.09
CA TYR A 53 -3.07 -3.05 11.06
C TYR A 53 -4.39 -3.62 11.62
N SER A 54 -4.46 -3.97 12.91
CA SER A 54 -5.70 -4.45 13.54
C SER A 54 -6.81 -3.39 13.53
N PHE A 55 -6.43 -2.11 13.53
CA PHE A 55 -7.37 -1.00 13.33
C PHE A 55 -8.15 -1.14 12.00
N TRP A 56 -7.52 -1.73 10.98
CA TRP A 56 -8.10 -1.97 9.66
C TRP A 56 -8.73 -3.36 9.54
N LYS A 57 -8.97 -4.07 10.63
CA LYS A 57 -9.45 -5.47 10.65
C LYS A 57 -8.59 -6.41 9.77
N LYS A 58 -7.31 -6.12 9.62
CA LYS A 58 -6.37 -6.95 8.87
C LYS A 58 -5.66 -7.92 9.81
N ASP A 59 -5.46 -9.15 9.34
CA ASP A 59 -4.76 -10.20 10.08
C ASP A 59 -3.24 -10.12 9.91
N LYS A 60 -2.78 -9.35 8.94
CA LYS A 60 -1.38 -9.16 8.61
C LYS A 60 -1.04 -7.70 8.36
N GLU A 61 0.20 -7.42 8.41
CA GLU A 61 0.76 -6.10 8.18
C GLU A 61 0.45 -5.52 6.80
N CYS A 62 0.33 -4.17 6.75
CA CYS A 62 0.08 -3.48 5.49
C CYS A 62 1.31 -3.56 4.58
N GLU A 63 1.17 -4.05 3.36
CA GLU A 63 2.24 -4.05 2.35
C GLU A 63 2.67 -2.62 1.96
N ASN A 64 1.72 -1.69 1.94
CA ASN A 64 1.91 -0.27 1.62
C ASN A 64 1.84 0.61 2.88
N CYS A 65 2.67 0.35 3.88
CA CYS A 65 2.68 1.09 5.13
C CYS A 65 3.12 2.55 4.92
N SER A 66 2.16 3.49 4.92
CA SER A 66 2.45 4.93 4.77
C SER A 66 3.27 5.49 5.91
N SER A 67 3.09 4.96 7.13
CA SER A 67 3.85 5.40 8.30
C SER A 67 5.31 5.00 8.23
N LEU A 68 5.62 3.79 7.77
CA LEU A 68 7.00 3.36 7.56
C LEU A 68 7.69 4.19 6.47
N LEU A 69 6.99 4.49 5.37
CA LEU A 69 7.51 5.36 4.32
C LEU A 69 7.71 6.79 4.80
N ALA A 70 6.76 7.33 5.57
CA ALA A 70 6.88 8.68 6.14
C ALA A 70 8.06 8.78 7.11
N LEU A 71 8.29 7.75 7.92
CA LEU A 71 9.43 7.66 8.85
C LEU A 71 10.76 7.62 8.10
N LYS A 72 10.89 6.75 7.09
CA LYS A 72 12.14 6.59 6.30
C LYS A 72 12.53 7.85 5.54
N GLU A 73 11.55 8.47 4.89
CA GLU A 73 11.80 9.63 4.05
C GLU A 73 11.67 10.96 4.82
N GLN A 74 11.32 10.92 6.11
CA GLN A 74 11.09 12.09 6.97
C GLN A 74 10.15 13.12 6.32
N THR A 75 9.07 12.62 5.74
CA THR A 75 8.10 13.43 5.00
C THR A 75 6.67 13.07 5.37
N GLN A 76 5.72 13.63 4.65
CA GLN A 76 4.33 13.26 4.70
C GLN A 76 4.01 12.27 3.59
N LYS A 77 3.24 11.22 3.92
CA LYS A 77 2.68 10.26 2.97
C LYS A 77 1.17 10.21 3.12
N ILE A 78 0.50 9.93 2.03
CA ILE A 78 -0.96 9.76 1.99
C ILE A 78 -1.26 8.43 1.35
N LYS A 79 -2.19 7.68 1.92
CA LYS A 79 -2.77 6.49 1.31
C LYS A 79 -4.27 6.45 1.51
N PHE A 80 -4.93 5.64 0.71
CA PHE A 80 -6.32 5.27 0.92
C PHE A 80 -6.39 3.84 1.45
N GLU A 81 -7.25 3.63 2.45
CA GLU A 81 -7.59 2.31 2.96
C GLU A 81 -9.08 2.06 2.74
N PHE A 82 -9.37 0.80 2.43
CA PHE A 82 -10.74 0.35 2.20
C PHE A 82 -11.11 -0.60 3.32
N LEU A 83 -12.16 -0.27 4.05
CA LEU A 83 -12.70 -1.09 5.13
C LEU A 83 -14.19 -1.31 4.86
N ASP A 84 -14.57 -2.54 4.59
CA ASP A 84 -15.89 -2.89 4.10
C ASP A 84 -16.23 -2.08 2.81
N LEU A 85 -17.28 -1.26 2.83
CA LEU A 85 -17.65 -0.37 1.72
C LEU A 85 -17.17 1.07 1.91
N GLN A 86 -16.40 1.33 2.95
CA GLN A 86 -15.96 2.69 3.30
C GLN A 86 -14.54 2.96 2.82
N VAL A 87 -14.28 4.20 2.44
CA VAL A 87 -12.97 4.69 2.00
C VAL A 87 -12.41 5.66 3.03
N PHE A 88 -11.21 5.37 3.51
CA PHE A 88 -10.51 6.21 4.46
C PHE A 88 -9.26 6.82 3.84
N GLN A 89 -9.08 8.12 4.04
CA GLN A 89 -7.81 8.79 3.81
C GLN A 89 -6.95 8.67 5.06
N VAL A 90 -5.71 8.21 4.88
CA VAL A 90 -4.69 8.15 5.94
C VAL A 90 -3.55 9.07 5.56
N ILE A 91 -3.33 10.08 6.38
CA ILE A 91 -2.19 10.99 6.26
C ILE A 91 -1.20 10.62 7.35
N SER A 92 0.00 10.20 6.95
CA SER A 92 1.10 9.83 7.85
C SER A 92 2.19 10.87 7.74
N ARG A 93 2.49 11.60 8.82
CA ARG A 93 3.51 12.64 8.86
C ARG A 93 4.60 12.31 9.87
N TYR A 94 5.86 12.36 9.41
CA TYR A 94 7.01 12.31 10.30
C TYR A 94 7.00 13.49 11.28
N VAL A 95 7.27 13.22 12.55
CA VAL A 95 7.48 14.21 13.59
C VAL A 95 8.57 13.73 14.56
N GLU A 96 9.35 14.65 15.08
CA GLU A 96 10.32 14.38 16.14
C GLU A 96 9.79 14.94 17.45
N ILE A 97 9.61 14.10 18.46
CA ILE A 97 9.05 14.47 19.75
C ILE A 97 10.09 14.16 20.82
N ASP A 98 10.55 15.20 21.53
CA ASP A 98 11.58 15.11 22.56
C ASP A 98 12.83 14.33 22.07
N GLY A 99 13.25 14.58 20.81
CA GLY A 99 14.40 13.95 20.17
C GLY A 99 14.19 12.51 19.70
N ARG A 100 12.94 11.98 19.73
CA ARG A 100 12.60 10.64 19.24
C ARG A 100 11.73 10.72 18.00
N PRO A 101 11.90 9.78 17.06
CA PRO A 101 11.11 9.72 15.84
C PRO A 101 9.72 9.14 16.09
N TYR A 102 8.70 9.82 15.60
CA TYR A 102 7.31 9.36 15.58
C TYR A 102 6.68 9.60 14.21
N VAL A 103 5.55 8.96 13.98
CA VAL A 103 4.67 9.29 12.86
C VAL A 103 3.30 9.66 13.42
N MET A 104 2.84 10.86 13.09
CA MET A 104 1.48 11.30 13.39
C MET A 104 0.58 10.83 12.25
N GLU A 105 -0.37 9.96 12.57
CA GLU A 105 -1.41 9.50 11.64
C GLU A 105 -2.70 10.25 11.88
N MET A 106 -3.26 10.78 10.80
CA MET A 106 -4.57 11.42 10.74
C MET A 106 -5.44 10.63 9.77
N ILE A 107 -6.60 10.18 10.24
CA ILE A 107 -7.49 9.29 9.50
C ILE A 107 -8.86 9.94 9.39
N GLN A 108 -9.40 9.97 8.18
CA GLN A 108 -10.71 10.53 7.87
C GLN A 108 -11.48 9.57 6.95
N ASN A 109 -12.74 9.31 7.29
CA ASN A 109 -13.67 8.65 6.37
C ASN A 109 -14.09 9.65 5.29
N LEU A 110 -14.05 9.23 4.04
CA LEU A 110 -14.33 10.07 2.89
C LEU A 110 -15.77 9.93 2.36
N ASP A 111 -16.50 8.88 2.75
CA ASP A 111 -17.82 8.57 2.16
C ASP A 111 -18.86 9.66 2.39
N GLU A 112 -18.77 10.40 3.50
CA GLU A 112 -19.73 11.44 3.85
C GLU A 112 -19.30 12.87 3.47
N SER A 113 -18.00 13.07 3.16
CA SER A 113 -17.41 14.41 3.06
C SER A 113 -16.93 14.77 1.65
N ILE A 114 -16.84 13.82 0.73
CA ILE A 114 -16.37 14.10 -0.62
C ILE A 114 -17.53 14.47 -1.51
N GLN A 115 -17.62 15.75 -1.85
CA GLN A 115 -18.36 16.18 -3.03
C GLN A 115 -17.41 16.14 -4.23
N ILE A 116 -17.49 15.07 -5.00
CA ILE A 116 -16.77 14.96 -6.27
C ILE A 116 -17.83 15.13 -7.37
N ASP A 117 -17.59 16.05 -8.29
CA ASP A 117 -18.41 16.13 -9.51
C ASP A 117 -18.22 14.86 -10.35
N GLN A 118 -19.14 14.61 -11.26
CA GLN A 118 -19.13 13.39 -12.08
C GLN A 118 -17.82 13.23 -12.85
N GLU A 119 -17.25 14.30 -13.38
CA GLU A 119 -15.99 14.29 -14.11
C GLU A 119 -14.79 13.96 -13.21
N GLY A 120 -14.76 14.51 -11.98
CA GLY A 120 -13.74 14.19 -10.98
C GLY A 120 -13.82 12.75 -10.51
N TYR A 121 -15.03 12.21 -10.32
CA TYR A 121 -15.26 10.81 -9.98
C TYR A 121 -14.74 9.88 -11.07
N GLU A 122 -15.09 10.12 -12.33
CA GLU A 122 -14.61 9.33 -13.46
C GLU A 122 -13.07 9.36 -13.58
N LYS A 123 -12.46 10.53 -13.39
CA LYS A 123 -11.00 10.67 -13.37
C LYS A 123 -10.35 9.90 -12.21
N LEU A 124 -10.96 9.92 -11.02
CA LEU A 124 -10.45 9.18 -9.86
C LEU A 124 -10.55 7.67 -10.10
N ILE A 125 -11.70 7.18 -10.54
CA ILE A 125 -11.91 5.76 -10.86
C ILE A 125 -10.96 5.31 -11.97
N SER A 126 -10.80 6.09 -13.04
CA SER A 126 -9.87 5.77 -14.12
C SER A 126 -8.42 5.67 -13.64
N LYS A 127 -7.99 6.57 -12.75
CA LYS A 127 -6.66 6.48 -12.14
C LYS A 127 -6.51 5.26 -11.24
N LEU A 128 -7.49 4.97 -10.40
CA LEU A 128 -7.48 3.79 -9.51
C LEU A 128 -7.49 2.49 -10.33
N SER A 129 -8.30 2.41 -11.38
CA SER A 129 -8.34 1.28 -12.31
C SER A 129 -6.99 1.11 -13.03
N GLY A 130 -6.41 2.19 -13.52
CA GLY A 130 -5.08 2.16 -14.15
C GLY A 130 -3.95 1.74 -13.21
N TYR A 131 -4.05 2.01 -11.90
CA TYR A 131 -3.12 1.47 -10.91
C TYR A 131 -3.33 -0.03 -10.68
N ASN A 132 -4.58 -0.49 -10.58
CA ASN A 132 -4.90 -1.90 -10.44
C ASN A 132 -4.44 -2.71 -11.66
N GLU A 133 -4.68 -2.22 -12.86
CA GLU A 133 -4.22 -2.85 -14.10
C GLU A 133 -2.70 -3.01 -14.10
N LYS A 134 -1.94 -1.96 -13.78
CA LYS A 134 -0.47 -2.02 -13.70
C LYS A 134 0.07 -2.95 -12.59
N LEU A 135 -0.68 -3.14 -11.52
CA LEU A 135 -0.28 -4.02 -10.41
C LEU A 135 -0.49 -5.51 -10.73
N TYR A 136 -1.51 -5.83 -11.52
CA TYR A 136 -1.99 -7.18 -11.71
C TYR A 136 -1.79 -7.74 -13.12
N THR A 137 -1.35 -6.91 -14.06
CA THR A 137 -1.04 -7.38 -15.42
C THR A 137 0.47 -7.48 -15.65
N ASP A 138 0.84 -8.37 -16.53
CA ASP A 138 2.18 -8.46 -17.09
C ASP A 138 2.35 -7.39 -18.17
N VAL A 139 3.43 -6.62 -18.08
CA VAL A 139 3.67 -5.45 -18.97
C VAL A 139 3.85 -5.85 -20.43
N MET A 140 4.34 -7.07 -20.68
CA MET A 140 4.65 -7.53 -22.03
C MET A 140 3.43 -8.11 -22.72
N THR A 141 2.68 -8.94 -22.02
CA THR A 141 1.57 -9.74 -22.59
C THR A 141 0.19 -9.15 -22.30
N GLY A 142 0.08 -8.27 -21.29
CA GLY A 142 -1.20 -7.68 -20.87
C GLY A 142 -2.13 -8.63 -20.10
N ILE A 143 -1.77 -9.89 -19.93
CA ILE A 143 -2.53 -10.87 -19.12
C ILE A 143 -2.26 -10.69 -17.64
N TYR A 144 -3.07 -11.30 -16.77
CA TYR A 144 -2.84 -11.23 -15.33
C TYR A 144 -1.53 -11.89 -14.93
N ASN A 145 -0.77 -11.21 -14.08
CA ASN A 145 0.52 -11.69 -13.59
C ASN A 145 0.35 -12.64 -12.38
N ARG A 146 1.46 -13.24 -11.95
CA ARG A 146 1.52 -14.14 -10.80
C ARG A 146 0.92 -13.51 -9.54
N ARG A 147 1.10 -12.21 -9.33
CA ARG A 147 0.58 -11.50 -8.16
C ARG A 147 -0.94 -11.53 -8.12
N PHE A 148 -1.61 -11.33 -9.24
CA PHE A 148 -3.07 -11.45 -9.34
C PHE A 148 -3.55 -12.85 -8.92
N PHE A 149 -2.88 -13.89 -9.39
CA PHE A 149 -3.20 -15.26 -9.01
C PHE A 149 -3.06 -15.47 -7.49
N GLU A 150 -1.94 -15.06 -6.89
CA GLU A 150 -1.66 -15.28 -5.47
C GLU A 150 -2.62 -14.50 -4.55
N GLU A 151 -2.99 -13.29 -4.93
CA GLU A 151 -3.81 -12.40 -4.09
C GLU A 151 -5.32 -12.53 -4.33
N LYS A 152 -5.75 -12.88 -5.55
CA LYS A 152 -7.17 -12.88 -5.94
C LYS A 152 -7.73 -14.25 -6.22
N ILE A 153 -6.96 -15.15 -6.84
CA ILE A 153 -7.48 -16.43 -7.34
C ILE A 153 -7.21 -17.58 -6.36
N LYS A 154 -6.02 -17.63 -5.77
CA LYS A 154 -5.54 -18.75 -4.95
C LYS A 154 -6.48 -19.14 -3.79
N ASN A 155 -7.20 -18.18 -3.25
CA ASN A 155 -8.09 -18.39 -2.09
C ASN A 155 -9.58 -18.30 -2.48
N MET A 156 -9.92 -18.34 -3.76
CA MET A 156 -11.32 -18.43 -4.19
C MET A 156 -11.88 -19.83 -3.84
N GLU A 157 -13.08 -19.83 -3.27
CA GLU A 157 -13.79 -21.07 -2.90
C GLU A 157 -14.79 -21.50 -3.98
N ASP A 158 -14.65 -21.00 -5.20
CA ASP A 158 -15.53 -21.34 -6.33
C ASP A 158 -15.08 -22.64 -7.01
N GLU A 159 -16.04 -23.40 -7.54
CA GLU A 159 -15.73 -24.53 -8.41
C GLU A 159 -15.17 -24.03 -9.74
N ALA A 160 -13.90 -24.30 -10.00
CA ALA A 160 -13.21 -23.88 -11.22
C ALA A 160 -12.30 -24.98 -11.78
N GLY A 161 -12.16 -25.02 -13.09
CA GLY A 161 -11.13 -25.81 -13.75
C GLY A 161 -9.81 -25.03 -13.84
N ILE A 162 -8.69 -25.69 -13.61
CA ILE A 162 -7.36 -25.10 -13.74
C ILE A 162 -6.64 -25.78 -14.89
N ALA A 163 -6.09 -25.00 -15.83
CA ALA A 163 -5.17 -25.46 -16.85
C ALA A 163 -3.81 -24.79 -16.67
N VAL A 164 -2.75 -25.56 -16.81
CA VAL A 164 -1.37 -25.04 -16.86
C VAL A 164 -0.89 -25.23 -18.29
N ILE A 165 -0.46 -24.12 -18.91
CA ILE A 165 0.03 -24.11 -20.29
C ILE A 165 1.49 -23.67 -20.25
N ASP A 166 2.34 -24.38 -20.99
CA ASP A 166 3.75 -24.07 -21.16
C ASP A 166 4.12 -24.12 -22.64
N LEU A 167 5.09 -23.36 -23.06
CA LEU A 167 5.56 -23.34 -24.45
C LEU A 167 6.74 -24.29 -24.60
N ASP A 168 6.55 -25.32 -25.42
CA ASP A 168 7.61 -26.28 -25.75
C ASP A 168 8.77 -25.57 -26.48
N ASP A 169 9.99 -25.93 -26.09
CA ASP A 169 11.23 -25.42 -26.70
C ASP A 169 11.39 -23.88 -26.72
N PHE A 170 10.67 -23.12 -25.87
CA PHE A 170 10.74 -21.67 -25.84
C PHE A 170 12.19 -21.15 -25.64
N LYS A 171 12.97 -21.81 -24.80
CA LYS A 171 14.38 -21.47 -24.62
C LYS A 171 15.17 -21.62 -25.91
N LEU A 172 14.95 -22.72 -26.66
CA LEU A 172 15.63 -22.97 -27.93
C LEU A 172 15.26 -21.90 -28.97
N ALA A 173 13.99 -21.46 -28.99
CA ALA A 173 13.55 -20.35 -29.86
C ALA A 173 14.29 -19.06 -29.53
N ASN A 174 14.40 -18.70 -28.25
CA ASN A 174 15.18 -17.53 -27.81
C ASN A 174 16.66 -17.63 -28.19
N ASP A 175 17.28 -18.78 -27.96
CA ASP A 175 18.71 -19.00 -28.23
C ASP A 175 19.00 -19.00 -29.75
N THR A 176 18.03 -19.37 -30.59
CA THR A 176 18.19 -19.44 -32.04
C THR A 176 17.85 -18.13 -32.74
N TYR A 177 16.77 -17.46 -32.33
CA TYR A 177 16.21 -16.32 -33.05
C TYR A 177 16.27 -15.00 -32.29
N GLY A 178 16.78 -15.04 -31.03
CA GLY A 178 16.88 -13.88 -30.16
C GLY A 178 15.62 -13.60 -29.35
N HIS A 179 15.80 -12.82 -28.27
CA HIS A 179 14.72 -12.50 -27.33
C HIS A 179 13.56 -11.73 -27.95
N ASP A 180 13.80 -10.92 -28.97
CA ASP A 180 12.74 -10.14 -29.64
C ASP A 180 11.69 -11.07 -30.29
N ILE A 181 12.13 -12.22 -30.80
CA ILE A 181 11.23 -13.25 -31.37
C ILE A 181 10.51 -13.98 -30.24
N GLY A 182 11.19 -14.29 -29.14
CA GLY A 182 10.55 -14.86 -27.97
C GLY A 182 9.45 -13.96 -27.41
N ASP A 183 9.72 -12.66 -27.27
CA ASP A 183 8.74 -11.66 -26.84
C ASP A 183 7.54 -11.57 -27.80
N TRP A 184 7.79 -11.70 -29.09
CA TRP A 184 6.71 -11.73 -30.10
C TRP A 184 5.84 -12.98 -29.97
N ILE A 185 6.45 -14.15 -29.76
CA ILE A 185 5.71 -15.41 -29.52
C ILE A 185 4.80 -15.27 -28.30
N LEU A 186 5.32 -14.78 -27.17
CA LEU A 186 4.54 -14.60 -25.93
C LEU A 186 3.38 -13.60 -26.06
N LYS A 187 3.43 -12.70 -27.02
CA LYS A 187 2.35 -11.73 -27.29
C LYS A 187 1.28 -12.24 -28.24
N THR A 188 1.56 -13.30 -28.97
CA THR A 188 0.70 -13.77 -30.08
C THR A 188 -0.11 -15.00 -29.69
N GLU A 189 0.32 -15.76 -28.68
CA GLU A 189 -0.39 -16.92 -28.12
C GLU A 189 -1.39 -16.47 -27.03
#